data_05b8c8931a74a11662f898d8bdb3444b
#
_entry.id   05b8c8931a74a11662f898d8bdb3444b
#
_cell.length_a   1.000
_cell.length_b   1.000
_cell.length_c   1.000
_cell.angle_alpha   90.00
_cell.angle_beta   90.00
_cell.angle_gamma   90.00
#
_symmetry.space_group_name_H-M   'P 1'
#
loop_
_entity.id
_entity.type
_entity.pdbx_description
1 polymer ?
#
loop_
_entity_poly.entity_id
_entity_poly.type
_entity_poly.pdbx_seq_one_letter_code
_entity_poly.pdbx_strand_id
1 'polypeptide(L)'
;LNVTPDSFSGDGLMEQSNLLQAALAQAARFIEEGADILDIGGESTRPGSQQVTADEEMSRVLPVIQAIKQEFPQILLSIDTYKADVAKAALQAGVHWINDVWGLRADAEMAAVVAASHAPVVLMHNRSKPTNAHVQENLGGRYVGMHYDDLLADVKTELLESVSLARRAGI
;
A
#
# COMPACT_ATOMS: atom_id res chain seq x y z
N LEU A 1 2.68 -6.44 5.86
CA LEU A 1 3.52 -5.82 6.89
C LEU A 1 3.17 -4.34 7.00
N ASN A 2 2.40 -3.94 8.01
CA ASN A 2 2.08 -2.52 8.24
C ASN A 2 3.18 -1.88 9.09
N VAL A 3 3.96 -0.99 8.49
CA VAL A 3 5.04 -0.26 9.15
C VAL A 3 4.51 1.08 9.68
N THR A 4 3.52 0.99 10.57
CA THR A 4 2.96 2.18 11.22
C THR A 4 3.33 2.17 12.71
N PRO A 5 3.42 3.32 13.39
CA PRO A 5 3.73 3.38 14.81
C PRO A 5 2.82 2.48 15.66
N ASP A 6 1.54 2.39 15.29
CA ASP A 6 0.54 1.61 16.04
C ASP A 6 0.63 0.09 15.78
N SER A 7 1.34 -0.34 14.73
CA SER A 7 1.38 -1.77 14.35
C SER A 7 2.37 -2.58 15.19
N PHE A 8 3.37 -1.93 15.77
CA PHE A 8 4.46 -2.59 16.50
C PHE A 8 4.63 -2.10 17.95
N SER A 9 3.95 -1.02 18.34
CA SER A 9 4.06 -0.46 19.69
C SER A 9 2.73 -0.55 20.43
N GLY A 10 2.68 -1.28 21.52
CA GLY A 10 1.57 -1.16 22.48
C GLY A 10 1.49 0.23 23.13
N ASP A 11 2.58 1.02 23.12
CA ASP A 11 2.73 2.25 23.88
C ASP A 11 3.31 3.45 23.09
N GLY A 12 3.47 3.38 21.78
CA GLY A 12 3.85 4.54 20.93
C GLY A 12 5.30 5.03 21.05
N LEU A 13 6.18 4.36 21.81
CA LEU A 13 7.54 4.80 22.15
C LEU A 13 8.66 3.86 21.68
N MET A 14 8.42 3.02 20.67
CA MET A 14 9.49 2.19 20.12
C MET A 14 10.53 3.01 19.37
N GLU A 15 11.81 2.86 19.71
CA GLU A 15 12.92 3.35 18.91
C GLU A 15 12.89 2.71 17.51
N GLN A 16 13.38 3.41 16.50
CA GLN A 16 13.36 2.98 15.10
C GLN A 16 14.08 1.61 14.88
N SER A 17 15.09 1.31 15.69
CA SER A 17 15.79 0.01 15.72
C SER A 17 14.89 -1.14 16.14
N ASN A 18 14.02 -0.93 17.13
CA ASN A 18 13.09 -1.94 17.61
C ASN A 18 11.97 -2.21 16.61
N LEU A 19 11.53 -1.18 15.89
CA LEU A 19 10.52 -1.29 14.84
C LEU A 19 11.04 -2.10 13.66
N LEU A 20 12.29 -1.89 13.25
CA LEU A 20 12.94 -2.65 12.19
C LEU A 20 13.10 -4.13 12.57
N GLN A 21 13.55 -4.42 13.78
CA GLN A 21 13.67 -5.80 14.28
C GLN A 21 12.31 -6.50 14.34
N ALA A 22 11.27 -5.81 14.81
CA ALA A 22 9.93 -6.37 14.87
C ALA A 22 9.38 -6.67 13.45
N ALA A 23 9.64 -5.78 12.49
CA ALA A 23 9.25 -5.98 11.09
C ALA A 23 9.98 -7.18 10.46
N LEU A 24 11.27 -7.35 10.71
CA LEU A 24 12.05 -8.51 10.25
C LEU A 24 11.57 -9.82 10.87
N ALA A 25 11.32 -9.84 12.19
CA ALA A 25 10.78 -11.01 12.86
C ALA A 25 9.40 -11.41 12.31
N GLN A 26 8.55 -10.43 12.00
CA GLN A 26 7.25 -10.69 11.38
C GLN A 26 7.40 -11.18 9.94
N ALA A 27 8.34 -10.63 9.16
CA ALA A 27 8.65 -11.09 7.81
C ALA A 27 9.12 -12.55 7.82
N ALA A 28 10.06 -12.90 8.71
CA ALA A 28 10.54 -14.27 8.87
C ALA A 28 9.40 -15.24 9.16
N ARG A 29 8.53 -14.89 10.10
CA ARG A 29 7.37 -15.71 10.44
C ARG A 29 6.44 -15.92 9.25
N PHE A 30 6.11 -14.88 8.50
CA PHE A 30 5.24 -15.02 7.33
C PHE A 30 5.86 -15.89 6.25
N ILE A 31 7.18 -15.78 6.03
CA ILE A 31 7.90 -16.65 5.09
C ILE A 31 7.87 -18.11 5.56
N GLU A 32 8.12 -18.37 6.85
CA GLU A 32 8.02 -19.71 7.44
C GLU A 32 6.60 -20.30 7.34
N GLU A 33 5.58 -19.45 7.45
CA GLU A 33 4.17 -19.81 7.27
C GLU A 33 3.77 -20.00 5.80
N GLY A 34 4.67 -19.74 4.83
CA GLY A 34 4.49 -20.01 3.40
C GLY A 34 4.07 -18.81 2.57
N ALA A 35 4.37 -17.58 2.98
CA ALA A 35 4.11 -16.42 2.16
C ALA A 35 5.03 -16.38 0.93
N ASP A 36 4.47 -16.20 -0.26
CA ASP A 36 5.20 -16.01 -1.51
C ASP A 36 5.58 -14.55 -1.74
N ILE A 37 4.78 -13.62 -1.23
CA ILE A 37 4.95 -12.17 -1.37
C ILE A 37 4.71 -11.50 -0.02
N LEU A 38 5.56 -10.56 0.36
CA LEU A 38 5.33 -9.67 1.51
C LEU A 38 4.90 -8.30 1.00
N ASP A 39 3.69 -7.88 1.36
CA ASP A 39 3.13 -6.58 1.04
C ASP A 39 3.42 -5.60 2.18
N ILE A 40 4.11 -4.49 1.88
CA ILE A 40 4.63 -3.54 2.87
C ILE A 40 3.89 -2.21 2.71
N GLY A 41 3.31 -1.69 3.78
CA GLY A 41 2.63 -0.40 3.79
C GLY A 41 3.08 0.49 4.95
N GLY A 42 3.31 1.77 4.68
CA GLY A 42 3.73 2.78 5.68
C GLY A 42 2.60 3.68 6.16
N GLU A 43 1.46 3.62 5.50
CA GLU A 43 0.24 4.34 5.85
C GLU A 43 -0.90 3.35 6.13
N SER A 44 -1.69 3.64 7.15
CA SER A 44 -2.91 2.89 7.39
C SER A 44 -4.02 3.40 6.48
N THR A 45 -4.55 2.55 5.63
CA THR A 45 -5.72 2.85 4.77
C THR A 45 -7.05 2.62 5.48
N ARG A 46 -7.03 2.31 6.79
CA ARG A 46 -8.25 2.11 7.58
C ARG A 46 -9.01 3.42 7.72
N PRO A 47 -10.36 3.38 7.75
CA PRO A 47 -11.15 4.56 8.05
C PRO A 47 -10.72 5.20 9.37
N GLY A 48 -10.45 6.51 9.35
CA GLY A 48 -10.02 7.26 10.54
C GLY A 48 -8.52 7.35 10.75
N SER A 49 -7.70 6.67 9.96
CA SER A 49 -6.26 6.89 10.00
C SER A 49 -5.89 8.28 9.47
N GLN A 50 -4.88 8.88 10.06
CA GLN A 50 -4.32 10.13 9.55
C GLN A 50 -3.49 9.83 8.30
N GLN A 51 -3.69 10.65 7.26
CA GLN A 51 -2.82 10.61 6.10
C GLN A 51 -1.42 11.10 6.49
N VAL A 52 -0.41 10.39 6.01
CA VAL A 52 1.00 10.78 6.17
C VAL A 52 1.55 11.34 4.86
N THR A 53 2.57 12.18 4.95
CA THR A 53 3.26 12.69 3.76
C THR A 53 4.03 11.55 3.06
N ALA A 54 4.37 11.74 1.78
CA ALA A 54 5.20 10.78 1.06
C ALA A 54 6.57 10.58 1.75
N ASP A 55 7.18 11.66 2.21
CA ASP A 55 8.47 11.61 2.92
C ASP A 55 8.37 10.80 4.22
N GLU A 56 7.30 10.98 4.98
CA GLU A 56 7.08 10.21 6.20
C GLU A 56 6.85 8.72 5.88
N GLU A 57 6.03 8.41 4.88
CA GLU A 57 5.81 7.04 4.45
C GLU A 57 7.11 6.39 3.96
N MET A 58 7.90 7.08 3.13
CA MET A 58 9.22 6.60 2.69
C MET A 58 10.16 6.35 3.86
N SER A 59 10.19 7.23 4.84
CA SER A 59 11.03 7.06 6.04
C SER A 59 10.71 5.80 6.84
N ARG A 60 9.47 5.35 6.79
CA ARG A 60 9.01 4.12 7.44
C ARG A 60 9.34 2.88 6.62
N VAL A 61 9.00 2.86 5.33
CA VAL A 61 9.03 1.65 4.51
C VAL A 61 10.41 1.32 3.95
N LEU A 62 11.21 2.31 3.54
CA LEU A 62 12.48 2.06 2.86
C LEU A 62 13.51 1.29 3.71
N PRO A 63 13.71 1.62 5.01
CA PRO A 63 14.60 0.84 5.87
C PRO A 63 14.16 -0.63 6.00
N VAL A 64 12.85 -0.88 6.10
CA VAL A 64 12.28 -2.23 6.21
C VAL A 64 12.46 -3.00 4.91
N ILE A 65 12.18 -2.38 3.76
CA ILE A 65 12.38 -2.99 2.42
C ILE A 65 13.85 -3.42 2.26
N GLN A 66 14.79 -2.53 2.56
CA GLN A 66 16.22 -2.81 2.43
C GLN A 66 16.66 -3.96 3.32
N ALA A 67 16.23 -3.97 4.58
CA ALA A 67 16.57 -5.02 5.54
C ALA A 67 15.98 -6.39 5.13
N ILE A 68 14.72 -6.44 4.71
CA ILE A 68 14.08 -7.68 4.24
C ILE A 68 14.82 -8.20 2.98
N LYS A 69 15.15 -7.32 2.04
CA LYS A 69 15.90 -7.72 0.84
C LYS A 69 17.29 -8.28 1.16
N GLN A 70 17.93 -7.76 2.17
CA GLN A 70 19.24 -8.25 2.62
C GLN A 70 19.15 -9.62 3.30
N GLU A 71 18.15 -9.81 4.18
CA GLU A 71 18.00 -11.03 4.97
C GLU A 71 17.27 -12.15 4.21
N PHE A 72 16.30 -11.79 3.36
CA PHE A 72 15.47 -12.73 2.59
C PHE A 72 15.50 -12.38 1.08
N PRO A 73 16.63 -12.53 0.38
CA PRO A 73 16.81 -12.02 -0.99
C PRO A 73 15.90 -12.69 -2.02
N GLN A 74 15.29 -13.83 -1.71
CA GLN A 74 14.43 -14.60 -2.62
C GLN A 74 12.95 -14.23 -2.51
N ILE A 75 12.53 -13.55 -1.42
CA ILE A 75 11.13 -13.20 -1.23
C ILE A 75 10.70 -12.07 -2.18
N LEU A 76 9.52 -12.20 -2.76
CA LEU A 76 8.92 -11.10 -3.52
C LEU A 76 8.38 -10.05 -2.56
N LEU A 77 8.60 -8.77 -2.92
CA LEU A 77 8.09 -7.63 -2.17
C LEU A 77 7.08 -6.85 -2.99
N SER A 78 6.01 -6.45 -2.35
CA SER A 78 5.02 -5.49 -2.82
C SER A 78 5.04 -4.25 -1.94
N ILE A 79 4.74 -3.09 -2.49
CA ILE A 79 4.50 -1.84 -1.75
C ILE A 79 3.02 -1.47 -1.82
N ASP A 80 2.37 -1.39 -0.65
CA ASP A 80 1.00 -0.89 -0.52
C ASP A 80 1.04 0.63 -0.38
N THR A 81 0.85 1.32 -1.50
CA THR A 81 0.83 2.78 -1.55
C THR A 81 0.05 3.27 -2.78
N TYR A 82 -0.56 4.44 -2.61
CA TYR A 82 -1.22 5.18 -3.70
C TYR A 82 -0.42 6.43 -4.12
N LYS A 83 0.77 6.66 -3.52
CA LYS A 83 1.63 7.82 -3.79
C LYS A 83 2.75 7.42 -4.76
N ALA A 84 2.82 8.12 -5.88
CA ALA A 84 3.80 7.84 -6.94
C ALA A 84 5.25 7.95 -6.47
N ASP A 85 5.58 8.94 -5.63
CA ASP A 85 6.93 9.11 -5.10
C ASP A 85 7.35 7.96 -4.20
N VAL A 86 6.45 7.45 -3.35
CA VAL A 86 6.71 6.28 -2.50
C VAL A 86 6.90 5.03 -3.35
N ALA A 87 6.03 4.80 -4.33
CA ALA A 87 6.15 3.67 -5.25
C ALA A 87 7.47 3.69 -6.00
N LYS A 88 7.87 4.85 -6.53
CA LYS A 88 9.14 5.05 -7.23
C LYS A 88 10.34 4.73 -6.33
N ALA A 89 10.36 5.26 -5.11
CA ALA A 89 11.44 5.02 -4.15
C ALA A 89 11.51 3.55 -3.72
N ALA A 90 10.36 2.90 -3.47
CA ALA A 90 10.28 1.49 -3.13
C ALA A 90 10.78 0.58 -4.27
N LEU A 91 10.42 0.87 -5.51
CA LEU A 91 10.94 0.15 -6.69
C LEU A 91 12.46 0.29 -6.82
N GLN A 92 13.00 1.49 -6.59
CA GLN A 92 14.46 1.71 -6.56
C GLN A 92 15.13 0.94 -5.42
N ALA A 93 14.46 0.75 -4.29
CA ALA A 93 14.94 -0.05 -3.17
C ALA A 93 14.80 -1.57 -3.41
N GLY A 94 14.18 -1.99 -4.53
CA GLY A 94 14.11 -3.37 -4.97
C GLY A 94 12.78 -4.09 -4.69
N VAL A 95 11.70 -3.36 -4.51
CA VAL A 95 10.34 -3.90 -4.52
C VAL A 95 10.01 -4.38 -5.94
N HIS A 96 9.19 -5.41 -6.05
CA HIS A 96 8.87 -6.08 -7.30
C HIS A 96 7.47 -5.73 -7.83
N TRP A 97 6.51 -5.46 -6.92
CA TRP A 97 5.11 -5.22 -7.22
C TRP A 97 4.62 -3.94 -6.56
N ILE A 98 3.62 -3.32 -7.18
CA ILE A 98 2.89 -2.19 -6.57
C ILE A 98 1.47 -2.67 -6.28
N ASN A 99 0.99 -2.43 -5.05
CA ASN A 99 -0.38 -2.65 -4.64
C ASN A 99 -1.03 -1.27 -4.41
N ASP A 100 -1.92 -0.86 -5.34
CA ASP A 100 -2.58 0.44 -5.27
C ASP A 100 -4.07 0.28 -4.97
N VAL A 101 -4.43 0.56 -3.72
CA VAL A 101 -5.81 0.48 -3.21
C VAL A 101 -6.77 1.51 -3.85
N TRP A 102 -6.28 2.44 -4.65
CA TRP A 102 -7.06 3.41 -5.42
C TRP A 102 -7.08 3.13 -6.93
N GLY A 103 -6.38 2.10 -7.38
CA GLY A 103 -6.41 1.65 -8.79
C GLY A 103 -5.93 2.71 -9.77
N LEU A 104 -4.80 3.36 -9.50
CA LEU A 104 -4.16 4.41 -10.31
C LEU A 104 -4.97 5.72 -10.41
N ARG A 105 -5.89 5.97 -9.48
CA ARG A 105 -6.80 7.14 -9.55
C ARG A 105 -6.52 8.21 -8.49
N ALA A 106 -5.71 7.91 -7.49
CA ALA A 106 -5.42 8.85 -6.40
C ALA A 106 -4.29 9.82 -6.76
N ASP A 107 -3.25 9.32 -7.40
CA ASP A 107 -2.08 10.10 -7.83
C ASP A 107 -1.92 10.01 -9.35
N ALA A 108 -1.93 11.14 -10.02
CA ALA A 108 -1.87 11.22 -11.49
C ALA A 108 -0.55 10.67 -12.07
N GLU A 109 0.54 10.72 -11.29
CA GLU A 109 1.88 10.26 -11.72
C GLU A 109 2.05 8.74 -11.51
N MET A 110 1.17 8.08 -10.74
CA MET A 110 1.32 6.67 -10.41
C MET A 110 1.39 5.78 -11.65
N ALA A 111 0.50 5.99 -12.62
CA ALA A 111 0.49 5.20 -13.84
C ALA A 111 1.79 5.34 -14.64
N ALA A 112 2.39 6.53 -14.68
CA ALA A 112 3.68 6.76 -15.35
C ALA A 112 4.83 6.06 -14.64
N VAL A 113 4.85 6.07 -13.29
CA VAL A 113 5.85 5.37 -12.48
C VAL A 113 5.79 3.86 -12.71
N VAL A 114 4.58 3.28 -12.67
CA VAL A 114 4.37 1.84 -12.92
C VAL A 114 4.83 1.46 -14.32
N ALA A 115 4.39 2.20 -15.35
CA ALA A 115 4.75 1.94 -16.74
C ALA A 115 6.28 2.00 -16.97
N ALA A 116 6.96 3.00 -16.39
CA ALA A 116 8.41 3.16 -16.54
C ALA A 116 9.21 2.04 -15.87
N SER A 117 8.68 1.44 -14.80
CA SER A 117 9.34 0.35 -14.08
C SER A 117 9.06 -1.03 -14.65
N HIS A 118 8.03 -1.18 -15.47
CA HIS A 118 7.49 -2.48 -15.91
C HIS A 118 7.09 -3.41 -14.76
N ALA A 119 6.86 -2.88 -13.57
CA ALA A 119 6.43 -3.65 -12.42
C ALA A 119 4.96 -4.07 -12.56
N PRO A 120 4.59 -5.28 -12.15
CA PRO A 120 3.19 -5.64 -11.99
C PRO A 120 2.49 -4.72 -11.00
N VAL A 121 1.21 -4.41 -11.26
CA VAL A 121 0.39 -3.60 -10.36
C VAL A 121 -0.89 -4.33 -9.99
N VAL A 122 -1.22 -4.31 -8.71
CA VAL A 122 -2.51 -4.77 -8.19
C VAL A 122 -3.44 -3.56 -8.14
N LEU A 123 -4.58 -3.68 -8.79
CA LEU A 123 -5.60 -2.63 -8.87
C LEU A 123 -6.80 -3.04 -8.01
N MET A 124 -7.02 -2.35 -6.91
CA MET A 124 -8.18 -2.58 -6.07
C MET A 124 -9.35 -1.68 -6.50
N HIS A 125 -10.56 -2.20 -6.39
CA HIS A 125 -11.76 -1.38 -6.49
C HIS A 125 -11.93 -0.52 -5.22
N ASN A 126 -12.10 0.78 -5.41
CA ASN A 126 -12.37 1.70 -4.32
C ASN A 126 -13.17 2.90 -4.84
N ARG A 127 -14.41 3.09 -4.38
CA ARG A 127 -15.25 4.24 -4.72
C ARG A 127 -14.93 5.48 -3.92
N SER A 128 -14.33 5.33 -2.75
CA SER A 128 -13.95 6.48 -1.94
C SER A 128 -12.86 7.28 -2.66
N LYS A 129 -12.75 8.54 -2.33
CA LYS A 129 -11.61 9.38 -2.71
C LYS A 129 -10.77 9.59 -1.47
N PRO A 130 -9.44 9.74 -1.57
CA PRO A 130 -8.59 10.01 -0.41
C PRO A 130 -9.09 11.20 0.42
N THR A 131 -9.66 12.22 -0.27
CA THR A 131 -10.23 13.42 0.35
C THR A 131 -11.64 13.24 0.95
N ASN A 132 -12.33 12.14 0.65
CA ASN A 132 -13.73 11.91 1.02
C ASN A 132 -13.92 10.76 2.01
N ALA A 133 -12.85 10.26 2.63
CA ALA A 133 -12.93 9.31 3.72
C ALA A 133 -13.49 10.03 4.97
N HIS A 134 -14.78 10.39 4.94
CA HIS A 134 -15.48 10.88 6.12
C HIS A 134 -15.67 9.73 7.09
N VAL A 135 -14.90 9.76 8.16
CA VAL A 135 -15.07 8.90 9.31
C VAL A 135 -16.25 9.41 10.09
N GLN A 136 -17.34 8.67 10.11
CA GLN A 136 -18.32 8.85 11.17
C GLN A 136 -17.80 8.10 12.40
N GLU A 137 -17.28 8.85 13.37
CA GLU A 137 -16.69 8.33 14.63
C GLU A 137 -17.64 7.35 15.37
N ASN A 138 -18.95 7.48 15.16
CA ASN A 138 -19.97 6.69 15.84
C ASN A 138 -20.31 5.34 15.17
N LEU A 139 -19.73 4.99 14.03
CA LEU A 139 -20.06 3.78 13.27
C LEU A 139 -18.88 2.83 13.05
N GLY A 140 -17.83 2.94 13.84
CA GLY A 140 -16.69 2.01 13.77
C GLY A 140 -15.90 2.07 12.46
N GLY A 141 -15.79 3.27 11.86
CA GLY A 141 -14.93 3.49 10.70
C GLY A 141 -15.44 2.88 9.38
N ARG A 142 -16.73 2.80 9.17
CA ARG A 142 -17.30 2.35 7.89
C ARG A 142 -17.24 3.48 6.86
N TYR A 143 -16.92 3.13 5.60
CA TYR A 143 -17.11 4.03 4.46
C TYR A 143 -18.62 4.29 4.30
N VAL A 144 -19.06 5.50 4.62
CA VAL A 144 -20.48 5.88 4.60
C VAL A 144 -20.75 6.63 3.31
N GLY A 145 -21.89 6.32 2.68
CA GLY A 145 -22.42 7.07 1.54
C GLY A 145 -22.09 6.48 0.17
N MET A 146 -21.52 5.29 0.09
CA MET A 146 -21.33 4.60 -1.19
C MET A 146 -22.61 3.84 -1.54
N HIS A 147 -23.32 4.30 -2.55
CA HIS A 147 -24.51 3.63 -3.11
C HIS A 147 -24.11 2.85 -4.36
N TYR A 148 -24.59 1.63 -4.49
CA TYR A 148 -24.45 0.79 -5.68
C TYR A 148 -25.85 0.47 -6.18
N ASP A 149 -26.09 0.69 -7.48
CA ASP A 149 -27.35 0.29 -8.12
C ASP A 149 -27.34 -1.23 -8.39
N ASP A 150 -26.22 -1.72 -8.94
CA ASP A 150 -25.89 -3.15 -9.04
C ASP A 150 -24.42 -3.34 -8.61
N LEU A 151 -24.22 -3.91 -7.41
CA LEU A 151 -22.91 -4.04 -6.81
C LEU A 151 -21.88 -4.72 -7.74
N LEU A 152 -22.26 -5.83 -8.38
CA LEU A 152 -21.32 -6.58 -9.21
C LEU A 152 -21.04 -5.87 -10.53
N ALA A 153 -22.07 -5.32 -11.16
CA ALA A 153 -21.91 -4.57 -12.40
C ALA A 153 -21.08 -3.29 -12.20
N ASP A 154 -21.36 -2.57 -11.12
CA ASP A 154 -20.65 -1.33 -10.78
C ASP A 154 -19.18 -1.60 -10.46
N VAL A 155 -18.88 -2.56 -9.57
CA VAL A 155 -17.51 -2.95 -9.24
C VAL A 155 -16.72 -3.38 -10.48
N LYS A 156 -17.32 -4.21 -11.33
CA LYS A 156 -16.70 -4.66 -12.57
C LYS A 156 -16.40 -3.50 -13.52
N THR A 157 -17.36 -2.59 -13.69
CA THR A 157 -17.20 -1.43 -14.58
C THR A 157 -16.08 -0.52 -14.09
N GLU A 158 -16.05 -0.21 -12.81
CA GLU A 158 -15.05 0.68 -12.22
C GLU A 158 -13.64 0.05 -12.18
N LEU A 159 -13.52 -1.26 -11.97
CA LEU A 159 -12.25 -1.96 -12.14
C LEU A 159 -11.76 -1.92 -13.59
N LEU A 160 -12.65 -2.08 -14.56
CA LEU A 160 -12.30 -1.98 -15.99
C LEU A 160 -11.85 -0.57 -16.38
N GLU A 161 -12.32 0.48 -15.71
CA GLU A 161 -11.79 1.84 -15.89
C GLU A 161 -10.33 1.93 -15.44
N SER A 162 -9.98 1.39 -14.26
CA SER A 162 -8.60 1.32 -13.77
C SER A 162 -7.71 0.48 -14.70
N VAL A 163 -8.19 -0.67 -15.18
CA VAL A 163 -7.48 -1.49 -16.18
C VAL A 163 -7.27 -0.72 -17.48
N SER A 164 -8.27 0.04 -17.93
CA SER A 164 -8.16 0.87 -19.13
C SER A 164 -7.15 2.00 -18.96
N LEU A 165 -7.07 2.57 -17.77
CA LEU A 165 -6.07 3.58 -17.40
C LEU A 165 -4.66 2.98 -17.45
N ALA A 166 -4.45 1.80 -16.84
CA ALA A 166 -3.19 1.07 -16.88
C ALA A 166 -2.75 0.80 -18.34
N ARG A 167 -3.65 0.24 -19.16
CA ARG A 167 -3.36 -0.05 -20.58
C ARG A 167 -2.98 1.20 -21.39
N ARG A 168 -3.67 2.33 -21.18
CA ARG A 168 -3.32 3.59 -21.84
C ARG A 168 -1.95 4.11 -21.43
N ALA A 169 -1.50 3.82 -20.21
CA ALA A 169 -0.18 4.16 -19.73
C ALA A 169 0.93 3.21 -20.21
N GLY A 170 0.58 2.07 -20.84
CA GLY A 170 1.54 1.09 -21.32
C GLY A 170 1.90 0.00 -20.29
N ILE A 171 1.04 -0.18 -19.28
CA ILE A 171 1.15 -1.22 -18.25
C ILE A 171 0.49 -2.51 -18.76
#